data_1bc8582f30343cf81e7dc35daa62d607
#
_entry.id   1bc8582f30343cf81e7dc35daa62d607
#
_cell.length_a   1.000
_cell.length_b   1.000
_cell.length_c   1.000
_cell.angle_alpha   90.00
_cell.angle_beta   90.00
_cell.angle_gamma   90.00
#
_symmetry.space_group_name_H-M   'P 1'
#
loop_
_entity.id
_entity.type
_entity.pdbx_description
1 polymer ?
#
loop_
_entity_poly.entity_id
_entity_poly.type
_entity_poly.pdbx_seq_one_letter_code
_entity_poly.pdbx_strand_id
1 'polypeptide(L)'
;MLFHRFVRHSWLAVLVVGIVCGIPGLVEAQDEAEPTFTKDVLPILQRSCQQCHRPGSVAPMSLLTYEEVRPWARAIRDRTAQREMPPWYIERNVGVRQFKEDPSLTDAEILTLSSWVDAGAPRGNPADAPPPIELESLDEWRIGTPEWIVELPEEQTIGDVDADRWLDIWAD
;
A
#
# COMPACT_ATOMS: atom_id res chain seq x y z
N MET A 1 66.99 27.19 -36.06
CA MET A 1 65.74 27.95 -35.81
C MET A 1 64.47 27.08 -36.03
N LEU A 2 64.41 25.86 -35.54
CA LEU A 2 63.23 24.95 -35.73
C LEU A 2 62.69 24.34 -34.44
N PHE A 3 63.23 24.62 -33.29
CA PHE A 3 62.87 23.96 -32.02
C PHE A 3 61.84 24.71 -31.18
N HIS A 4 61.44 25.94 -31.54
CA HIS A 4 60.52 26.75 -30.71
C HIS A 4 59.07 26.74 -31.15
N ARG A 5 58.69 26.03 -32.22
CA ARG A 5 57.31 26.02 -32.72
C ARG A 5 56.46 24.83 -32.24
N PHE A 6 57.07 23.76 -31.72
CA PHE A 6 56.37 22.56 -31.34
C PHE A 6 55.77 22.57 -29.90
N VAL A 7 56.31 23.43 -29.04
CA VAL A 7 55.89 23.46 -27.62
C VAL A 7 54.61 24.27 -27.37
N ARG A 8 54.26 25.19 -28.26
CA ARG A 8 53.09 26.09 -28.04
C ARG A 8 51.75 25.48 -28.36
N HIS A 9 51.67 24.38 -29.11
CA HIS A 9 50.41 23.75 -29.48
C HIS A 9 49.97 22.63 -28.53
N SER A 10 50.91 22.03 -27.77
CA SER A 10 50.61 21.00 -26.80
C SER A 10 49.87 21.49 -25.52
N TRP A 11 50.07 22.76 -25.16
CA TRP A 11 49.41 23.32 -23.97
C TRP A 11 47.96 23.71 -24.22
N LEU A 12 47.60 24.05 -25.45
CA LEU A 12 46.21 24.35 -25.82
C LEU A 12 45.33 23.09 -25.92
N ALA A 13 45.92 21.95 -26.30
CA ALA A 13 45.21 20.68 -26.38
C ALA A 13 44.87 20.11 -24.97
N VAL A 14 45.72 20.34 -23.97
CA VAL A 14 45.50 19.90 -22.58
C VAL A 14 44.42 20.72 -21.88
N LEU A 15 44.29 22.01 -22.20
CA LEU A 15 43.27 22.90 -21.63
C LEU A 15 41.86 22.62 -22.16
N VAL A 16 41.71 22.14 -23.40
CA VAL A 16 40.39 21.81 -23.97
C VAL A 16 39.85 20.50 -23.45
N VAL A 17 40.73 19.51 -23.16
CA VAL A 17 40.30 18.21 -22.58
C VAL A 17 39.87 18.34 -21.11
N GLY A 18 40.48 19.28 -20.36
CA GLY A 18 40.13 19.51 -18.95
C GLY A 18 38.77 20.16 -18.70
N ILE A 19 38.21 20.85 -19.70
CA ILE A 19 36.93 21.58 -19.56
C ILE A 19 35.73 20.67 -19.84
N VAL A 20 35.90 19.56 -20.57
CA VAL A 20 34.80 18.66 -20.91
C VAL A 20 34.46 17.65 -19.76
N CYS A 21 35.40 17.41 -18.85
CA CYS A 21 35.17 16.48 -17.71
C CYS A 21 34.62 17.14 -16.45
N GLY A 22 34.27 18.41 -16.47
CA GLY A 22 33.90 19.19 -15.30
C GLY A 22 32.46 19.71 -15.27
N ILE A 23 31.53 19.18 -16.09
CA ILE A 23 30.11 19.50 -15.94
C ILE A 23 29.58 18.48 -14.89
N PRO A 24 29.34 18.91 -13.63
CA PRO A 24 28.53 18.10 -12.74
C PRO A 24 27.18 17.93 -13.44
N GLY A 25 26.83 16.71 -13.81
CA GLY A 25 25.48 16.42 -14.26
C GLY A 25 24.55 16.97 -13.20
N LEU A 26 23.76 17.96 -13.55
CA LEU A 26 22.57 18.33 -12.79
C LEU A 26 21.70 17.07 -12.82
N VAL A 27 21.82 16.22 -11.80
CA VAL A 27 20.79 15.27 -11.47
C VAL A 27 19.61 16.16 -11.08
N GLU A 28 18.73 16.44 -12.02
CA GLU A 28 17.40 16.91 -11.69
C GLU A 28 16.83 15.86 -10.74
N ALA A 29 16.81 16.18 -9.45
CA ALA A 29 15.95 15.51 -8.53
C ALA A 29 14.55 15.71 -9.11
N GLN A 30 13.97 14.66 -9.68
CA GLN A 30 12.57 14.66 -10.02
C GLN A 30 11.87 14.90 -8.68
N ASP A 31 11.24 16.06 -8.58
CA ASP A 31 10.35 16.42 -7.50
C ASP A 31 9.14 15.50 -7.67
N GLU A 32 9.27 14.26 -7.15
CA GLU A 32 8.14 13.34 -7.13
C GLU A 32 7.06 14.02 -6.30
N ALA A 33 5.98 14.39 -6.95
CA ALA A 33 4.87 15.06 -6.31
C ALA A 33 4.42 14.22 -5.11
N GLU A 34 4.24 14.86 -3.96
CA GLU A 34 3.78 14.21 -2.73
C GLU A 34 2.51 13.40 -3.01
N PRO A 35 2.43 12.15 -2.51
CA PRO A 35 1.28 11.31 -2.75
C PRO A 35 0.01 11.90 -2.12
N THR A 36 -1.11 11.73 -2.82
CA THR A 36 -2.43 12.19 -2.40
C THR A 36 -3.38 11.03 -2.16
N PHE A 37 -4.43 11.28 -1.36
CA PHE A 37 -5.43 10.24 -1.10
C PHE A 37 -6.10 9.76 -2.39
N THR A 38 -6.62 10.69 -3.20
CA THR A 38 -7.45 10.33 -4.37
C THR A 38 -6.68 9.57 -5.44
N LYS A 39 -5.43 9.97 -5.70
CA LYS A 39 -4.63 9.40 -6.78
C LYS A 39 -3.85 8.17 -6.34
N ASP A 40 -3.25 8.22 -5.15
CA ASP A 40 -2.20 7.27 -4.78
C ASP A 40 -2.64 6.29 -3.68
N VAL A 41 -3.40 6.78 -2.69
CA VAL A 41 -3.80 5.98 -1.52
C VAL A 41 -5.10 5.20 -1.77
N LEU A 42 -6.10 5.83 -2.37
CA LEU A 42 -7.40 5.21 -2.58
C LEU A 42 -7.32 3.91 -3.39
N PRO A 43 -6.54 3.80 -4.48
CA PRO A 43 -6.38 2.53 -5.19
C PRO A 43 -5.82 1.40 -4.32
N ILE A 44 -4.89 1.72 -3.41
CA ILE A 44 -4.32 0.75 -2.45
C ILE A 44 -5.40 0.28 -1.48
N LEU A 45 -6.17 1.22 -0.92
CA LEU A 45 -7.25 0.89 0.02
C LEU A 45 -8.36 0.07 -0.64
N GLN A 46 -8.74 0.39 -1.86
CA GLN A 46 -9.74 -0.36 -2.64
C GLN A 46 -9.33 -1.83 -2.80
N ARG A 47 -8.09 -2.07 -3.19
CA ARG A 47 -7.59 -3.43 -3.43
C ARG A 47 -7.38 -4.22 -2.15
N SER A 48 -6.86 -3.59 -1.08
CA SER A 48 -6.28 -4.33 0.05
C SER A 48 -7.02 -4.17 1.38
N CYS A 49 -7.93 -3.18 1.50
CA CYS A 49 -8.48 -2.80 2.79
C CYS A 49 -10.01 -2.76 2.82
N GLN A 50 -10.65 -2.21 1.77
CA GLN A 50 -12.08 -1.87 1.78
C GLN A 50 -13.00 -3.08 1.83
N GLN A 51 -12.54 -4.26 1.46
CA GLN A 51 -13.34 -5.47 1.57
C GLN A 51 -13.70 -5.80 3.02
N CYS A 52 -12.80 -5.51 3.95
CA CYS A 52 -13.02 -5.70 5.38
C CYS A 52 -13.38 -4.39 6.10
N HIS A 53 -12.77 -3.25 5.69
CA HIS A 53 -12.98 -1.95 6.31
C HIS A 53 -14.14 -1.18 5.64
N ARG A 54 -15.35 -1.64 5.87
CA ARG A 54 -16.61 -1.05 5.38
C ARG A 54 -17.75 -1.29 6.38
N PRO A 55 -18.83 -0.51 6.30
CA PRO A 55 -19.97 -0.71 7.21
C PRO A 55 -20.53 -2.13 7.15
N GLY A 56 -20.82 -2.71 8.32
CA GLY A 56 -21.38 -4.06 8.45
C GLY A 56 -20.38 -5.21 8.27
N SER A 57 -19.11 -4.94 7.97
CA SER A 57 -18.07 -5.96 7.86
C SER A 57 -17.28 -6.14 9.16
N VAL A 58 -16.27 -7.00 9.14
CA VAL A 58 -15.51 -7.41 10.34
C VAL A 58 -14.62 -6.35 10.95
N ALA A 59 -14.22 -5.34 10.17
CA ALA A 59 -13.33 -4.29 10.67
C ALA A 59 -14.09 -3.18 11.40
N PRO A 60 -13.51 -2.59 12.47
CA PRO A 60 -14.23 -1.65 13.34
C PRO A 60 -14.47 -0.26 12.73
N MET A 61 -13.76 0.10 11.64
CA MET A 61 -13.91 1.40 10.99
C MET A 61 -14.01 1.24 9.47
N SER A 62 -14.73 2.17 8.85
CA SER A 62 -14.81 2.27 7.38
C SER A 62 -13.59 3.01 6.83
N LEU A 63 -13.11 2.57 5.66
CA LEU A 63 -12.03 3.21 4.91
C LEU A 63 -12.46 3.48 3.45
N LEU A 64 -13.71 3.83 3.23
CA LEU A 64 -14.27 4.05 1.90
C LEU A 64 -14.03 5.48 1.38
N THR A 65 -14.06 6.46 2.26
CA THR A 65 -13.94 7.88 1.90
C THR A 65 -12.71 8.53 2.57
N TYR A 66 -12.29 9.68 2.03
CA TYR A 66 -11.21 10.46 2.64
C TYR A 66 -11.51 10.85 4.09
N GLU A 67 -12.74 11.26 4.35
CA GLU A 67 -13.20 11.69 5.66
C GLU A 67 -13.15 10.55 6.69
N GLU A 68 -13.42 9.32 6.27
CA GLU A 68 -13.31 8.12 7.10
C GLU A 68 -11.85 7.68 7.31
N VAL A 69 -11.02 7.80 6.28
CA VAL A 69 -9.62 7.36 6.32
C VAL A 69 -8.71 8.32 7.08
N ARG A 70 -8.91 9.64 6.88
CA ARG A 70 -8.02 10.68 7.38
C ARG A 70 -7.75 10.61 8.90
N PRO A 71 -8.73 10.36 9.77
CA PRO A 71 -8.51 10.19 11.21
C PRO A 71 -7.59 9.02 11.57
N TRP A 72 -7.56 7.98 10.72
CA TRP A 72 -6.79 6.76 10.93
C TRP A 72 -5.43 6.75 10.22
N ALA A 73 -5.06 7.83 9.53
CA ALA A 73 -3.88 7.88 8.68
C ALA A 73 -2.60 7.37 9.39
N ARG A 74 -2.35 7.80 10.62
CA ARG A 74 -1.19 7.35 11.40
C ARG A 74 -1.25 5.86 11.73
N ALA A 75 -2.41 5.37 12.15
CA ALA A 75 -2.59 3.96 12.44
C ALA A 75 -2.42 3.10 11.17
N ILE A 76 -2.94 3.55 10.03
CA ILE A 76 -2.74 2.88 8.73
C ILE A 76 -1.25 2.78 8.43
N ARG A 77 -0.50 3.89 8.49
CA ARG A 77 0.95 3.88 8.29
C ARG A 77 1.65 2.87 9.21
N ASP A 78 1.38 2.95 10.50
CA ASP A 78 2.10 2.16 11.49
C ASP A 78 1.79 0.66 11.34
N ARG A 79 0.52 0.29 11.12
CA ARG A 79 0.11 -1.11 10.94
C ARG A 79 0.57 -1.70 9.60
N THR A 80 0.57 -0.92 8.55
CA THR A 80 1.06 -1.40 7.24
C THR A 80 2.59 -1.51 7.21
N ALA A 81 3.30 -0.57 7.84
CA ALA A 81 4.76 -0.64 7.98
C ALA A 81 5.22 -1.88 8.77
N GLN A 82 4.47 -2.27 9.79
CA GLN A 82 4.71 -3.48 10.58
C GLN A 82 4.15 -4.76 9.90
N ARG A 83 3.49 -4.63 8.75
CA ARG A 83 2.81 -5.72 8.03
C ARG A 83 1.75 -6.45 8.86
N GLU A 84 1.17 -5.78 9.84
CA GLU A 84 0.02 -6.26 10.60
C GLU A 84 -1.29 -6.09 9.83
N MET A 85 -1.32 -5.11 8.90
CA MET A 85 -2.44 -4.88 7.98
C MET A 85 -1.94 -4.79 6.53
N PRO A 86 -2.69 -5.44 5.59
CA PRO A 86 -3.79 -6.38 5.83
C PRO A 86 -3.31 -7.65 6.57
N PRO A 87 -4.20 -8.37 7.28
CA PRO A 87 -3.85 -9.57 8.06
C PRO A 87 -3.61 -10.78 7.14
N TRP A 88 -2.55 -10.71 6.37
CA TRP A 88 -2.12 -11.71 5.40
C TRP A 88 -0.75 -12.24 5.80
N TYR A 89 -0.73 -13.28 6.64
CA TYR A 89 0.46 -13.82 7.27
C TYR A 89 1.18 -14.89 6.43
N ILE A 90 1.15 -14.75 5.12
CA ILE A 90 1.86 -15.66 4.21
C ILE A 90 3.29 -15.17 4.03
N GLU A 91 4.25 -16.08 4.25
CA GLU A 91 5.67 -15.78 4.05
C GLU A 91 5.95 -15.55 2.55
N ARG A 92 6.39 -14.34 2.22
CA ARG A 92 6.51 -13.87 0.83
C ARG A 92 7.59 -14.55 0.01
N ASN A 93 8.61 -15.09 0.68
CA ASN A 93 9.80 -15.61 0.03
C ASN A 93 9.90 -17.14 0.07
N VAL A 94 8.87 -17.83 0.50
CA VAL A 94 8.80 -19.29 0.66
C VAL A 94 7.72 -19.89 -0.23
N GLY A 95 8.05 -20.97 -0.93
CA GLY A 95 7.09 -21.76 -1.70
C GLY A 95 6.45 -21.05 -2.90
N VAL A 96 5.16 -21.30 -3.12
CA VAL A 96 4.36 -20.66 -4.17
C VAL A 96 4.14 -19.20 -3.80
N ARG A 97 4.43 -18.29 -4.74
CA ARG A 97 4.41 -16.84 -4.50
C ARG A 97 3.25 -16.11 -5.17
N GLN A 98 2.41 -16.84 -5.87
CA GLN A 98 1.24 -16.29 -6.56
C GLN A 98 -0.02 -16.85 -5.91
N PHE A 99 -0.75 -15.98 -5.26
CA PHE A 99 -2.02 -16.31 -4.64
C PHE A 99 -3.14 -15.59 -5.37
N LYS A 100 -4.27 -16.26 -5.50
CA LYS A 100 -5.49 -15.63 -5.98
C LYS A 100 -5.95 -14.60 -4.92
N GLU A 101 -6.31 -13.40 -5.38
CA GLU A 101 -6.84 -12.34 -4.51
C GLU A 101 -5.91 -11.98 -3.34
N ASP A 102 -4.60 -11.92 -3.60
CA ASP A 102 -3.59 -11.53 -2.61
C ASP A 102 -3.76 -10.06 -2.18
N PRO A 103 -4.20 -9.77 -0.95
CA PRO A 103 -4.38 -8.41 -0.46
C PRO A 103 -3.09 -7.78 0.04
N SER A 104 -1.98 -8.50 0.03
CA SER A 104 -0.73 -8.01 0.61
C SER A 104 -0.22 -6.75 -0.08
N LEU A 105 0.46 -5.90 0.68
CA LEU A 105 1.07 -4.67 0.17
C LEU A 105 2.50 -4.91 -0.27
N THR A 106 2.88 -4.30 -1.39
CA THR A 106 4.26 -4.19 -1.82
C THR A 106 5.01 -3.16 -0.96
N ASP A 107 6.34 -3.20 -0.97
CA ASP A 107 7.16 -2.20 -0.27
C ASP A 107 6.92 -0.78 -0.81
N ALA A 108 6.67 -0.65 -2.12
CA ALA A 108 6.33 0.63 -2.75
C ALA A 108 4.99 1.18 -2.24
N GLU A 109 3.97 0.35 -2.09
CA GLU A 109 2.67 0.76 -1.55
C GLU A 109 2.76 1.16 -0.08
N ILE A 110 3.52 0.42 0.73
CA ILE A 110 3.80 0.79 2.13
C ILE A 110 4.51 2.15 2.19
N LEU A 111 5.48 2.37 1.31
CA LEU A 111 6.17 3.66 1.22
C LEU A 111 5.21 4.78 0.80
N THR A 112 4.34 4.54 -0.17
CA THR A 112 3.31 5.51 -0.60
C THR A 112 2.40 5.91 0.56
N LEU A 113 1.90 4.93 1.33
CA LEU A 113 1.07 5.20 2.51
C LEU A 113 1.82 6.00 3.56
N SER A 114 3.08 5.67 3.82
CA SER A 114 3.93 6.36 4.79
C SER A 114 4.20 7.80 4.36
N SER A 115 4.63 8.00 3.12
CA SER A 115 4.91 9.32 2.56
C SER A 115 3.67 10.22 2.53
N TRP A 116 2.50 9.65 2.20
CA TRP A 116 1.23 10.37 2.27
C TRP A 116 0.93 10.91 3.68
N VAL A 117 1.14 10.07 4.70
CA VAL A 117 0.92 10.48 6.10
C VAL A 117 1.92 11.55 6.53
N ASP A 118 3.18 11.39 6.14
CA ASP A 118 4.26 12.34 6.47
C ASP A 118 4.06 13.70 5.79
N ALA A 119 3.47 13.71 4.57
CA ALA A 119 3.04 14.93 3.87
C ALA A 119 1.77 15.57 4.47
N GLY A 120 1.26 15.07 5.61
CA GLY A 120 0.07 15.59 6.27
C GLY A 120 -1.25 15.00 5.78
N ALA A 121 -1.20 13.91 5.05
CA ALA A 121 -2.31 13.17 4.48
C ALA A 121 -3.24 14.04 3.60
N PRO A 122 -2.70 14.65 2.52
CA PRO A 122 -3.48 15.50 1.63
C PRO A 122 -4.56 14.72 0.87
N ARG A 123 -5.71 15.37 0.62
CA ARG A 123 -6.82 14.75 -0.11
C ARG A 123 -6.50 14.53 -1.59
N GLY A 124 -5.90 15.52 -2.23
CA GLY A 124 -5.70 15.54 -3.67
C GLY A 124 -6.94 16.03 -4.45
N ASN A 125 -6.85 15.95 -5.78
CA ASN A 125 -7.93 16.36 -6.66
C ASN A 125 -8.95 15.22 -6.79
N PRO A 126 -10.27 15.47 -6.52
CA PRO A 126 -11.31 14.46 -6.67
C PRO A 126 -11.41 13.84 -8.06
N ALA A 127 -10.99 14.56 -9.10
CA ALA A 127 -11.00 14.06 -10.47
C ALA A 127 -9.98 12.94 -10.73
N ASP A 128 -8.97 12.79 -9.85
CA ASP A 128 -7.95 11.75 -9.95
C ASP A 128 -8.36 10.45 -9.24
N ALA A 129 -9.53 10.46 -8.58
CA ALA A 129 -10.02 9.27 -7.89
C ALA A 129 -10.40 8.17 -8.88
N PRO A 130 -9.98 6.92 -8.64
CA PRO A 130 -10.47 5.80 -9.42
C PRO A 130 -11.97 5.61 -9.22
N PRO A 131 -12.65 4.93 -10.13
CA PRO A 131 -14.05 4.58 -9.93
C PRO A 131 -14.23 3.75 -8.67
N PRO A 132 -15.37 3.85 -7.97
CA PRO A 132 -15.68 2.97 -6.85
C PRO A 132 -15.59 1.49 -7.27
N ILE A 133 -15.07 0.65 -6.39
CA ILE A 133 -15.10 -0.80 -6.61
C ILE A 133 -16.44 -1.37 -6.20
N GLU A 134 -16.82 -2.46 -6.84
CA GLU A 134 -17.95 -3.26 -6.43
C GLU A 134 -17.53 -4.12 -5.23
N LEU A 135 -18.16 -3.91 -4.09
CA LEU A 135 -17.90 -4.66 -2.87
C LEU A 135 -18.82 -5.88 -2.80
N GLU A 136 -18.28 -7.01 -2.40
CA GLU A 136 -19.08 -8.24 -2.23
C GLU A 136 -20.21 -8.03 -1.24
N SER A 137 -21.37 -8.64 -1.52
CA SER A 137 -22.48 -8.67 -0.57
C SER A 137 -22.04 -9.36 0.74
N LEU A 138 -22.51 -8.85 1.87
CA LEU A 138 -22.30 -9.45 3.18
C LEU A 138 -23.44 -10.43 3.54
N ASP A 139 -24.54 -10.38 2.80
CA ASP A 139 -25.74 -11.17 3.05
C ASP A 139 -25.83 -12.39 2.12
N GLU A 140 -24.84 -12.58 1.25
CA GLU A 140 -24.83 -13.67 0.28
C GLU A 140 -23.62 -14.60 0.50
N TRP A 141 -23.86 -15.89 0.29
CA TRP A 141 -22.77 -16.87 0.34
C TRP A 141 -21.87 -16.76 -0.90
N ARG A 142 -20.58 -16.58 -0.72
CA ARG A 142 -19.60 -16.48 -1.83
C ARG A 142 -19.49 -17.74 -2.69
N ILE A 143 -19.85 -18.88 -2.13
CA ILE A 143 -19.77 -20.20 -2.78
C ILE A 143 -21.12 -20.68 -3.33
N GLY A 144 -22.12 -19.79 -3.39
CA GLY A 144 -23.50 -20.12 -3.76
C GLY A 144 -24.34 -20.55 -2.57
N THR A 145 -25.60 -20.89 -2.81
CA THR A 145 -26.51 -21.33 -1.76
C THR A 145 -25.98 -22.62 -1.13
N PRO A 146 -25.76 -22.65 0.20
CA PRO A 146 -25.31 -23.85 0.87
C PRO A 146 -26.37 -24.95 0.81
N GLU A 147 -25.93 -26.19 0.69
CA GLU A 147 -26.81 -27.37 0.71
C GLU A 147 -27.39 -27.61 2.11
N TRP A 148 -26.62 -27.24 3.11
CA TRP A 148 -27.00 -27.36 4.52
C TRP A 148 -26.35 -26.24 5.34
N ILE A 149 -27.13 -25.69 6.29
CA ILE A 149 -26.67 -24.67 7.24
C ILE A 149 -26.78 -25.29 8.65
N VAL A 150 -25.64 -25.33 9.34
CA VAL A 150 -25.60 -25.70 10.74
C VAL A 150 -25.52 -24.40 11.56
N GLU A 151 -26.53 -24.16 12.35
CA GLU A 151 -26.61 -22.98 13.22
C GLU A 151 -26.26 -23.34 14.66
N LEU A 152 -25.72 -22.40 15.40
CA LEU A 152 -25.60 -22.54 16.85
C LEU A 152 -26.98 -22.51 17.47
N PRO A 153 -27.35 -23.48 18.35
CA PRO A 153 -28.69 -23.53 18.95
C PRO A 153 -28.98 -22.33 19.86
N GLU A 154 -27.94 -21.70 20.38
CA GLU A 154 -28.03 -20.53 21.25
C GLU A 154 -26.91 -19.55 20.95
N GLU A 155 -27.18 -18.25 21.15
CA GLU A 155 -26.16 -17.20 21.04
C GLU A 155 -25.06 -17.43 22.10
N GLN A 156 -23.81 -17.37 21.66
CA GLN A 156 -22.65 -17.54 22.52
C GLN A 156 -21.99 -16.20 22.81
N THR A 157 -21.93 -15.83 24.08
CA THR A 157 -21.19 -14.63 24.51
C THR A 157 -19.75 -15.01 24.85
N ILE A 158 -18.80 -14.34 24.24
CA ILE A 158 -17.36 -14.47 24.50
C ILE A 158 -16.88 -13.18 25.10
N GLY A 159 -16.30 -13.23 26.31
CA GLY A 159 -15.72 -12.07 26.98
C GLY A 159 -14.31 -11.74 26.45
N ASP A 160 -13.89 -10.49 26.57
CA ASP A 160 -12.62 -9.98 26.06
C ASP A 160 -11.37 -10.67 26.65
N VAL A 161 -11.53 -11.31 27.80
CA VAL A 161 -10.45 -11.97 28.56
C VAL A 161 -10.65 -13.48 28.70
N ASP A 162 -11.65 -14.02 28.03
CA ASP A 162 -11.93 -15.46 28.12
C ASP A 162 -10.84 -16.25 27.35
N ALA A 163 -10.47 -17.39 27.93
CA ALA A 163 -9.64 -18.35 27.22
C ALA A 163 -10.39 -18.95 26.02
N ASP A 164 -9.67 -19.52 25.09
CA ASP A 164 -10.26 -20.26 23.96
C ASP A 164 -11.28 -21.25 24.45
N ARG A 165 -12.47 -21.22 23.87
CA ARG A 165 -13.59 -22.12 24.22
C ARG A 165 -13.83 -23.09 23.07
N TRP A 166 -13.95 -24.35 23.39
CA TRP A 166 -14.33 -25.39 22.46
C TRP A 166 -15.77 -25.81 22.76
N LEU A 167 -16.60 -25.83 21.74
CA LEU A 167 -18.00 -26.20 21.81
C LEU A 167 -18.26 -27.35 20.83
N ASP A 168 -18.69 -28.49 21.34
CA ASP A 168 -19.17 -29.60 20.52
C ASP A 168 -20.67 -29.38 20.25
N ILE A 169 -21.00 -29.18 18.98
CA ILE A 169 -22.38 -28.96 18.55
C ILE A 169 -22.83 -30.13 17.71
N TRP A 170 -23.88 -30.77 18.13
CA TRP A 170 -24.51 -31.86 17.40
C TRP A 170 -25.64 -31.28 16.54
N ALA A 171 -25.56 -31.49 15.25
CA ALA A 171 -26.64 -31.17 14.31
C ALA A 171 -27.46 -32.46 14.09
N ASP A 172 -28.76 -32.36 14.28
CA ASP A 172 -29.72 -33.46 14.03
C ASP A 172 -30.02 -33.62 12.53
#